data_3daa152c5feb41ec542182643ff9a362
#
_entry.id   3daa152c5feb41ec542182643ff9a362
#
_cell.length_a   1.000
_cell.length_b   1.000
_cell.length_c   1.000
_cell.angle_alpha   90.00
_cell.angle_beta   90.00
_cell.angle_gamma   90.00
#
_symmetry.space_group_name_H-M   'P 1'
#
loop_
_entity.id
_entity.type
_entity.pdbx_description
1 polymer ?
#
loop_
_entity_poly.entity_id
_entity_poly.type
_entity_poly.pdbx_seq_one_letter_code
_entity_poly.pdbx_strand_id
1 'polypeptide(L)'
;MAAEPDRPAPDAARFLLVRHGQTDYNRDGRWQGSGSDPPLNPTGRDQARAIAEELAGRPVTALYTSPQVRARQTAEVIGHRLGLTPVALEELRELGHGEWEGKTQAEVLARWPEEHRAYEADPLQVRRPGGDSYADLGERLWPALERLADRHRGEVVALVTHGGPIRLVLSRVLDRPLTERHAFGAENGSLFAVEESSGEWGAVTT
;
A
#
# COMPACT_ATOMS: atom_id res chain seq x y z
N MET A 1 -2.34 29.56 19.02
CA MET A 1 -1.55 28.64 18.19
C MET A 1 -2.42 28.23 17.03
N ALA A 2 -2.12 28.64 15.81
CA ALA A 2 -2.79 28.10 14.63
C ALA A 2 -2.48 26.60 14.57
N ALA A 3 -3.50 25.75 14.37
CA ALA A 3 -3.28 24.33 14.13
C ALA A 3 -2.39 24.17 12.88
N GLU A 4 -1.32 23.39 12.96
CA GLU A 4 -0.56 22.99 11.78
C GLU A 4 -1.52 22.24 10.87
N PRO A 5 -1.72 22.69 9.61
CA PRO A 5 -2.79 22.18 8.73
C PRO A 5 -2.72 20.68 8.41
N ASP A 6 -1.62 20.01 8.78
CA ASP A 6 -1.37 18.61 8.47
C ASP A 6 -1.51 17.65 9.67
N ARG A 7 -1.79 18.13 10.89
CA ARG A 7 -2.01 17.25 12.03
C ARG A 7 -3.47 16.84 12.16
N PRO A 8 -3.76 15.54 12.45
CA PRO A 8 -5.11 15.08 12.76
C PRO A 8 -5.60 15.64 14.11
N ALA A 9 -6.90 15.52 14.37
CA ALA A 9 -7.46 15.77 15.69
C ALA A 9 -6.81 14.87 16.76
N PRO A 10 -6.82 15.24 18.05
CA PRO A 10 -6.16 14.45 19.11
C PRO A 10 -6.66 13.01 19.25
N ASP A 11 -7.89 12.74 18.84
CA ASP A 11 -8.56 11.44 18.85
C ASP A 11 -8.49 10.69 17.51
N ALA A 12 -7.94 11.33 16.48
CA ALA A 12 -7.75 10.73 15.15
C ALA A 12 -6.30 10.31 14.93
N ALA A 13 -6.09 9.37 13.99
CA ALA A 13 -4.77 9.00 13.50
C ALA A 13 -4.73 9.13 11.98
N ARG A 14 -3.72 9.82 11.43
CA ARG A 14 -3.57 10.01 9.98
C ARG A 14 -2.50 9.10 9.44
N PHE A 15 -2.83 8.39 8.36
CA PHE A 15 -1.93 7.49 7.66
C PHE A 15 -1.61 8.01 6.26
N LEU A 16 -0.34 8.09 5.96
CA LEU A 16 0.20 8.39 4.64
C LEU A 16 0.62 7.07 3.99
N LEU A 17 -0.24 6.55 3.12
CA LEU A 17 -0.03 5.28 2.43
C LEU A 17 0.86 5.51 1.21
N VAL A 18 2.05 4.94 1.23
CA VAL A 18 3.03 5.05 0.15
C VAL A 18 3.12 3.72 -0.59
N ARG A 19 2.88 3.71 -1.90
CA ARG A 19 3.24 2.56 -2.71
C ARG A 19 4.75 2.56 -2.97
N HIS A 20 5.40 1.42 -2.78
CA HIS A 20 6.82 1.25 -3.10
C HIS A 20 7.17 1.74 -4.51
N GLY A 21 8.41 2.17 -4.72
CA GLY A 21 8.95 2.55 -6.02
C GLY A 21 8.96 1.40 -7.03
N GLN A 22 9.14 1.73 -8.30
CA GLN A 22 9.12 0.78 -9.41
C GLN A 22 10.20 -0.31 -9.28
N THR A 23 9.82 -1.55 -9.63
CA THR A 23 10.73 -2.69 -9.84
C THR A 23 10.76 -3.05 -11.32
N ASP A 24 11.70 -3.93 -11.73
CA ASP A 24 11.69 -4.45 -13.10
C ASP A 24 10.41 -5.23 -13.43
N TYR A 25 9.82 -5.94 -12.46
CA TYR A 25 8.52 -6.60 -12.67
C TYR A 25 7.41 -5.59 -12.98
N ASN A 26 7.38 -4.44 -12.31
CA ASN A 26 6.40 -3.39 -12.63
C ASN A 26 6.61 -2.81 -14.04
N ARG A 27 7.87 -2.53 -14.42
CA ARG A 27 8.21 -2.05 -15.76
C ARG A 27 7.77 -3.03 -16.84
N ASP A 28 7.98 -4.32 -16.60
CA ASP A 28 7.72 -5.40 -17.55
C ASP A 28 6.26 -5.91 -17.51
N GLY A 29 5.38 -5.26 -16.71
CA GLY A 29 3.98 -5.64 -16.57
C GLY A 29 3.75 -7.04 -15.99
N ARG A 30 4.64 -7.49 -15.11
CA ARG A 30 4.54 -8.79 -14.45
C ARG A 30 3.84 -8.68 -13.10
N TRP A 31 3.00 -9.67 -12.82
CA TRP A 31 2.36 -9.80 -11.52
C TRP A 31 3.42 -10.00 -10.42
N GLN A 32 3.35 -9.18 -9.39
CA GLN A 32 4.31 -9.16 -8.31
C GLN A 32 3.58 -9.23 -6.97
N GLY A 33 3.54 -10.43 -6.39
CA GLY A 33 2.87 -10.70 -5.13
C GLY A 33 3.83 -10.81 -3.94
N SER A 34 3.36 -11.54 -2.92
CA SER A 34 4.12 -11.78 -1.70
C SER A 34 5.21 -12.85 -1.84
N GLY A 35 5.11 -13.73 -2.83
CA GLY A 35 6.09 -14.78 -3.11
C GLY A 35 7.28 -14.33 -3.96
N SER A 36 7.18 -13.18 -4.65
CA SER A 36 8.25 -12.59 -5.44
C SER A 36 8.77 -11.31 -4.79
N ASP A 37 10.10 -11.15 -4.73
CA ASP A 37 10.70 -10.04 -3.99
C ASP A 37 11.82 -9.30 -4.77
N PRO A 38 11.53 -8.80 -6.00
CA PRO A 38 12.51 -8.02 -6.76
C PRO A 38 12.76 -6.66 -6.09
N PRO A 39 14.02 -6.16 -6.16
CA PRO A 39 14.39 -4.85 -5.63
C PRO A 39 13.89 -3.70 -6.50
N LEU A 40 14.01 -2.47 -5.99
CA LEU A 40 13.79 -1.26 -6.77
C LEU A 40 14.77 -1.17 -7.95
N ASN A 41 14.25 -0.82 -9.12
CA ASN A 41 15.07 -0.41 -10.24
C ASN A 41 15.51 1.08 -10.10
N PRO A 42 16.31 1.64 -11.02
CA PRO A 42 16.74 3.04 -10.95
C PRO A 42 15.57 4.02 -10.82
N THR A 43 14.52 3.88 -11.64
CA THR A 43 13.30 4.71 -11.58
C THR A 43 12.61 4.60 -10.21
N GLY A 44 12.53 3.40 -9.63
CA GLY A 44 11.94 3.21 -8.31
C GLY A 44 12.72 3.91 -7.20
N ARG A 45 14.03 3.97 -7.31
CA ARG A 45 14.87 4.74 -6.37
C ARG A 45 14.66 6.24 -6.50
N ASP A 46 14.46 6.74 -7.71
CA ASP A 46 14.14 8.17 -7.94
C ASP A 46 12.74 8.50 -7.38
N GLN A 47 11.76 7.63 -7.59
CA GLN A 47 10.43 7.75 -6.98
C GLN A 47 10.49 7.76 -5.45
N ALA A 48 11.30 6.88 -4.84
CA ALA A 48 11.48 6.87 -3.39
C ALA A 48 12.07 8.19 -2.87
N ARG A 49 13.03 8.79 -3.58
CA ARG A 49 13.57 10.12 -3.22
C ARG A 49 12.51 11.22 -3.35
N ALA A 50 11.72 11.22 -4.40
CA ALA A 50 10.66 12.21 -4.61
C ALA A 50 9.64 12.17 -3.46
N ILE A 51 9.18 10.97 -3.09
CA ILE A 51 8.28 10.79 -1.93
C ILE A 51 8.94 11.22 -0.61
N ALA A 52 10.22 10.93 -0.43
CA ALA A 52 10.93 11.34 0.78
C ALA A 52 10.97 12.88 0.91
N GLU A 53 11.17 13.62 -0.18
CA GLU A 53 11.10 15.08 -0.19
C GLU A 53 9.67 15.60 0.06
N GLU A 54 8.66 14.97 -0.52
CA GLU A 54 7.25 15.31 -0.27
C GLU A 54 6.86 15.13 1.19
N LEU A 55 7.31 14.04 1.83
CA LEU A 55 7.04 13.74 3.22
C LEU A 55 7.84 14.62 4.20
N ALA A 56 8.98 15.17 3.80
CA ALA A 56 9.82 16.00 4.65
C ALA A 56 9.15 17.31 5.13
N GLY A 57 8.13 17.78 4.39
CA GLY A 57 7.33 18.94 4.79
C GLY A 57 6.16 18.61 5.73
N ARG A 58 5.94 17.33 6.05
CA ARG A 58 4.80 16.85 6.86
C ARG A 58 5.26 16.41 8.26
N PRO A 59 4.40 16.53 9.29
CA PRO A 59 4.75 16.17 10.66
C PRO A 59 4.72 14.66 10.93
N VAL A 60 5.41 13.86 10.10
CA VAL A 60 5.47 12.40 10.21
C VAL A 60 6.27 12.01 11.45
N THR A 61 5.64 11.26 12.37
CA THR A 61 6.23 10.84 13.65
C THR A 61 6.67 9.38 13.67
N ALA A 62 6.10 8.54 12.80
CA ALA A 62 6.43 7.11 12.71
C ALA A 62 6.42 6.62 11.26
N LEU A 63 7.25 5.61 10.98
CA LEU A 63 7.39 5.01 9.66
C LEU A 63 7.35 3.49 9.77
N TYR A 64 6.36 2.88 9.12
CA TYR A 64 6.24 1.43 9.01
C TYR A 64 6.39 0.98 7.57
N THR A 65 6.81 -0.25 7.36
CA THR A 65 7.00 -0.80 6.02
C THR A 65 6.62 -2.27 5.93
N SER A 66 6.17 -2.69 4.75
CA SER A 66 6.15 -4.11 4.41
C SER A 66 7.57 -4.69 4.50
N PRO A 67 7.74 -5.97 4.91
CA PRO A 67 9.05 -6.61 4.98
C PRO A 67 9.66 -6.91 3.59
N GLN A 68 8.89 -6.77 2.50
CA GLN A 68 9.39 -7.04 1.15
C GLN A 68 10.44 -6.02 0.70
N VAL A 69 11.50 -6.50 0.02
CA VAL A 69 12.71 -5.71 -0.32
C VAL A 69 12.38 -4.37 -0.97
N ARG A 70 11.47 -4.34 -1.95
CA ARG A 70 11.06 -3.11 -2.65
C ARG A 70 10.44 -2.05 -1.74
N ALA A 71 9.63 -2.50 -0.75
CA ALA A 71 9.02 -1.59 0.22
C ALA A 71 10.05 -1.13 1.25
N ARG A 72 10.89 -2.05 1.76
CA ARG A 72 11.97 -1.68 2.68
C ARG A 72 12.93 -0.68 2.07
N GLN A 73 13.38 -0.90 0.83
CA GLN A 73 14.26 0.04 0.13
C GLN A 73 13.62 1.42 -0.05
N THR A 74 12.32 1.47 -0.33
CA THR A 74 11.59 2.74 -0.38
C THR A 74 11.55 3.41 1.00
N ALA A 75 11.23 2.64 2.05
CA ALA A 75 11.15 3.13 3.42
C ALA A 75 12.51 3.55 3.98
N GLU A 76 13.60 2.89 3.60
CA GLU A 76 14.97 3.27 3.98
C GLU A 76 15.34 4.66 3.44
N VAL A 77 14.99 4.97 2.19
CA VAL A 77 15.19 6.30 1.59
C VAL A 77 14.37 7.36 2.34
N ILE A 78 13.09 7.06 2.60
CA ILE A 78 12.19 7.96 3.36
C ILE A 78 12.72 8.16 4.78
N GLY A 79 13.05 7.08 5.48
CA GLY A 79 13.55 7.10 6.85
C GLY A 79 14.83 7.91 7.00
N HIS A 80 15.77 7.75 6.07
CA HIS A 80 17.00 8.56 6.04
C HIS A 80 16.69 10.06 5.92
N ARG A 81 15.74 10.43 5.07
CA ARG A 81 15.35 11.85 4.87
C ARG A 81 14.62 12.46 6.05
N LEU A 82 13.79 11.68 6.75
CA LEU A 82 12.97 12.11 7.88
C LEU A 82 13.67 11.94 9.24
N GLY A 83 14.80 11.25 9.32
CA GLY A 83 15.43 10.86 10.57
C GLY A 83 14.67 9.78 11.35
N LEU A 84 13.88 8.95 10.65
CA LEU A 84 13.07 7.89 11.23
C LEU A 84 13.62 6.50 10.87
N THR A 85 13.53 5.55 11.81
CA THR A 85 13.85 4.15 11.53
C THR A 85 12.58 3.40 11.10
N PRO A 86 12.52 2.83 9.90
CA PRO A 86 11.36 2.05 9.46
C PRO A 86 11.17 0.78 10.31
N VAL A 87 9.93 0.53 10.74
CA VAL A 87 9.54 -0.70 11.44
C VAL A 87 8.81 -1.62 10.48
N ALA A 88 9.34 -2.83 10.28
CA ALA A 88 8.70 -3.81 9.39
C ALA A 88 7.47 -4.46 10.05
N LEU A 89 6.37 -4.54 9.30
CA LEU A 89 5.13 -5.22 9.68
C LEU A 89 4.71 -6.21 8.60
N GLU A 90 4.56 -7.47 8.97
CA GLU A 90 4.14 -8.56 8.08
C GLU A 90 2.78 -8.30 7.44
N GLU A 91 1.88 -7.65 8.17
CA GLU A 91 0.53 -7.35 7.73
C GLU A 91 0.49 -6.36 6.54
N LEU A 92 1.57 -5.59 6.31
CA LEU A 92 1.67 -4.67 5.19
C LEU A 92 2.14 -5.32 3.88
N ARG A 93 2.39 -6.64 3.85
CA ARG A 93 2.81 -7.36 2.63
C ARG A 93 1.75 -7.27 1.52
N GLU A 94 2.22 -7.41 0.28
CA GLU A 94 1.34 -7.56 -0.87
C GLU A 94 0.50 -8.85 -0.77
N LEU A 95 -0.58 -8.94 -1.53
CA LEU A 95 -1.29 -10.20 -1.73
C LEU A 95 -0.37 -11.25 -2.36
N GLY A 96 -0.57 -12.51 -2.00
CA GLY A 96 -0.05 -13.61 -2.77
C GLY A 96 -0.77 -13.69 -4.12
N HIS A 97 -0.03 -13.60 -5.22
CA HIS A 97 -0.60 -13.78 -6.55
C HIS A 97 -0.50 -15.24 -7.04
N GLY A 98 0.10 -16.12 -6.23
CA GLY A 98 0.20 -17.54 -6.52
C GLY A 98 0.86 -17.83 -7.87
N GLU A 99 0.22 -18.64 -8.68
CA GLU A 99 0.75 -19.05 -10.00
C GLU A 99 0.87 -17.91 -11.01
N TRP A 100 0.26 -16.74 -10.74
CA TRP A 100 0.39 -15.57 -11.62
C TRP A 100 1.68 -14.79 -11.38
N GLU A 101 2.40 -15.04 -10.28
CA GLU A 101 3.62 -14.30 -9.97
C GLU A 101 4.69 -14.49 -11.06
N GLY A 102 5.30 -13.37 -11.44
CA GLY A 102 6.29 -13.30 -12.53
C GLY A 102 5.71 -13.40 -13.94
N LYS A 103 4.40 -13.66 -14.11
CA LYS A 103 3.72 -13.69 -15.41
C LYS A 103 3.26 -12.31 -15.82
N THR A 104 3.25 -12.05 -17.12
CA THR A 104 2.56 -10.90 -17.69
C THR A 104 1.05 -11.11 -17.72
N GLN A 105 0.28 -10.04 -17.88
CA GLN A 105 -1.17 -10.13 -18.10
C GLN A 105 -1.55 -11.06 -19.25
N ALA A 106 -0.80 -11.00 -20.36
CA ALA A 106 -1.06 -11.84 -21.53
C ALA A 106 -0.83 -13.33 -21.22
N GLU A 107 0.24 -13.66 -20.48
CA GLU A 107 0.53 -15.05 -20.06
C GLU A 107 -0.54 -15.57 -19.09
N VAL A 108 -1.05 -14.73 -18.18
CA VAL A 108 -2.14 -15.09 -17.27
C VAL A 108 -3.43 -15.37 -18.04
N LEU A 109 -3.81 -14.47 -18.95
CA LEU A 109 -5.01 -14.63 -19.77
C LEU A 109 -4.96 -15.87 -20.67
N ALA A 110 -3.77 -16.22 -21.19
CA ALA A 110 -3.61 -17.40 -22.03
C ALA A 110 -3.72 -18.72 -21.24
N ARG A 111 -3.27 -18.72 -19.96
CA ARG A 111 -3.20 -19.94 -19.16
C ARG A 111 -4.38 -20.13 -18.20
N TRP A 112 -4.94 -19.05 -17.68
CA TRP A 112 -6.01 -19.03 -16.66
C TRP A 112 -7.14 -18.06 -17.04
N PRO A 113 -7.75 -18.15 -18.23
CA PRO A 113 -8.72 -17.17 -18.69
C PRO A 113 -10.00 -17.14 -17.83
N GLU A 114 -10.41 -18.29 -17.31
CA GLU A 114 -11.62 -18.40 -16.49
C GLU A 114 -11.40 -17.89 -15.08
N GLU A 115 -10.29 -18.26 -14.45
CA GLU A 115 -9.89 -17.77 -13.13
C GLU A 115 -9.65 -16.27 -13.13
N HIS A 116 -9.05 -15.76 -14.22
CA HIS A 116 -8.86 -14.32 -14.37
C HIS A 116 -10.21 -13.58 -14.50
N ARG A 117 -11.14 -14.14 -15.31
CA ARG A 117 -12.48 -13.56 -15.44
C ARG A 117 -13.24 -13.56 -14.10
N ALA A 118 -13.17 -14.67 -13.36
CA ALA A 118 -13.79 -14.78 -12.04
C ALA A 118 -13.21 -13.77 -11.06
N TYR A 119 -11.88 -13.63 -11.04
CA TYR A 119 -11.20 -12.65 -10.20
C TYR A 119 -11.55 -11.18 -10.56
N GLU A 120 -11.64 -10.84 -11.84
CA GLU A 120 -12.06 -9.49 -12.25
C GLU A 120 -13.51 -9.19 -11.86
N ALA A 121 -14.38 -10.18 -11.87
CA ALA A 121 -15.79 -10.04 -11.48
C ALA A 121 -15.98 -9.87 -9.97
N ASP A 122 -15.18 -10.57 -9.16
CA ASP A 122 -15.24 -10.48 -7.69
C ASP A 122 -13.83 -10.62 -7.07
N PRO A 123 -13.00 -9.58 -7.14
CA PRO A 123 -11.66 -9.61 -6.58
C PRO A 123 -11.65 -9.72 -5.05
N LEU A 124 -12.77 -9.36 -4.39
CA LEU A 124 -12.87 -9.45 -2.93
C LEU A 124 -12.84 -10.90 -2.48
N GLN A 125 -13.62 -11.78 -3.10
CA GLN A 125 -13.80 -13.15 -2.63
C GLN A 125 -12.97 -14.17 -3.43
N VAL A 126 -12.74 -13.91 -4.72
CA VAL A 126 -12.07 -14.88 -5.58
C VAL A 126 -10.56 -14.87 -5.35
N ARG A 127 -10.03 -16.02 -4.94
CA ARG A 127 -8.59 -16.28 -4.85
C ARG A 127 -7.99 -16.54 -6.22
N ARG A 128 -6.79 -16.06 -6.43
CA ARG A 128 -5.96 -16.46 -7.56
C ARG A 128 -5.47 -17.90 -7.34
N PRO A 129 -5.18 -18.67 -8.39
CA PRO A 129 -4.63 -20.03 -8.25
C PRO A 129 -3.38 -20.03 -7.34
N GLY A 130 -3.47 -20.69 -6.19
CA GLY A 130 -2.40 -20.74 -5.19
C GLY A 130 -2.07 -19.41 -4.49
N GLY A 131 -2.94 -18.39 -4.62
CA GLY A 131 -2.76 -17.08 -4.03
C GLY A 131 -3.90 -16.64 -3.13
N ASP A 132 -3.95 -15.34 -2.85
CA ASP A 132 -4.91 -14.71 -1.94
C ASP A 132 -6.05 -14.01 -2.69
N SER A 133 -7.18 -13.82 -2.00
CA SER A 133 -8.21 -12.83 -2.31
C SER A 133 -7.96 -11.51 -1.56
N TYR A 134 -8.73 -10.46 -1.89
CA TYR A 134 -8.69 -9.23 -1.08
C TYR A 134 -9.34 -9.41 0.30
N ALA A 135 -10.25 -10.40 0.48
CA ALA A 135 -10.76 -10.74 1.80
C ALA A 135 -9.64 -11.28 2.71
N ASP A 136 -8.81 -12.21 2.20
CA ASP A 136 -7.65 -12.72 2.95
C ASP A 136 -6.66 -11.59 3.33
N LEU A 137 -6.44 -10.64 2.44
CA LEU A 137 -5.65 -9.46 2.75
C LEU A 137 -6.30 -8.63 3.87
N GLY A 138 -7.61 -8.44 3.80
CA GLY A 138 -8.37 -7.66 4.77
C GLY A 138 -8.29 -8.25 6.18
N GLU A 139 -8.36 -9.58 6.31
CA GLU A 139 -8.25 -10.28 7.60
C GLU A 139 -6.96 -9.97 8.36
N ARG A 140 -5.85 -9.71 7.65
CA ARG A 140 -4.57 -9.34 8.27
C ARG A 140 -4.33 -7.84 8.36
N LEU A 141 -4.79 -7.08 7.37
CA LEU A 141 -4.48 -5.65 7.24
C LEU A 141 -5.30 -4.79 8.21
N TRP A 142 -6.64 -5.01 8.28
CA TRP A 142 -7.51 -4.16 9.08
C TRP A 142 -7.18 -4.18 10.57
N PRO A 143 -6.98 -5.34 11.22
CA PRO A 143 -6.59 -5.35 12.64
C PRO A 143 -5.24 -4.66 12.90
N ALA A 144 -4.31 -4.71 11.93
CA ALA A 144 -3.05 -4.01 12.05
C ALA A 144 -3.22 -2.48 11.96
N LEU A 145 -4.03 -2.00 11.02
CA LEU A 145 -4.33 -0.57 10.89
C LEU A 145 -5.06 -0.02 12.12
N GLU A 146 -6.02 -0.77 12.67
CA GLU A 146 -6.74 -0.40 13.89
C GLU A 146 -5.78 -0.28 15.09
N ARG A 147 -4.91 -1.28 15.30
CA ARG A 147 -3.87 -1.19 16.35
C ARG A 147 -2.92 -0.02 16.16
N LEU A 148 -2.56 0.31 14.93
CA LEU A 148 -1.73 1.48 14.65
C LEU A 148 -2.49 2.78 14.92
N ALA A 149 -3.78 2.85 14.58
CA ALA A 149 -4.61 4.01 14.85
C ALA A 149 -4.71 4.28 16.36
N ASP A 150 -4.95 3.25 17.16
CA ASP A 150 -4.99 3.38 18.62
C ASP A 150 -3.66 3.83 19.22
N ARG A 151 -2.54 3.36 18.65
CA ARG A 151 -1.19 3.69 19.11
C ARG A 151 -0.77 5.11 18.77
N HIS A 152 -1.28 5.68 17.68
CA HIS A 152 -0.79 6.93 17.07
C HIS A 152 -1.86 8.02 17.02
N ARG A 153 -2.74 8.09 18.06
CA ARG A 153 -3.73 9.17 18.18
C ARG A 153 -3.05 10.54 18.20
N GLY A 154 -3.55 11.48 17.40
CA GLY A 154 -2.99 12.81 17.21
C GLY A 154 -1.72 12.86 16.36
N GLU A 155 -1.32 11.75 15.73
CA GLU A 155 -0.08 11.63 14.98
C GLU A 155 -0.29 11.39 13.49
N VAL A 156 0.77 11.66 12.70
CA VAL A 156 0.86 11.33 11.28
C VAL A 156 1.86 10.20 11.08
N VAL A 157 1.41 9.11 10.50
CA VAL A 157 2.19 7.87 10.31
C VAL A 157 2.35 7.55 8.84
N ALA A 158 3.57 7.32 8.37
CA ALA A 158 3.82 6.84 7.01
C ALA A 158 3.85 5.30 6.96
N LEU A 159 3.13 4.72 6.00
CA LEU A 159 3.06 3.28 5.75
C LEU A 159 3.55 2.97 4.34
N VAL A 160 4.73 2.37 4.19
CA VAL A 160 5.24 1.95 2.88
C VAL A 160 4.76 0.52 2.60
N THR A 161 3.92 0.39 1.58
CA THR A 161 3.26 -0.87 1.23
C THR A 161 3.12 -1.04 -0.29
N HIS A 162 2.08 -1.72 -0.76
CA HIS A 162 1.91 -2.18 -2.13
C HIS A 162 0.56 -1.77 -2.71
N GLY A 163 0.35 -2.08 -3.99
CA GLY A 163 -0.88 -1.75 -4.69
C GLY A 163 -2.13 -2.42 -4.11
N GLY A 164 -2.04 -3.69 -3.69
CA GLY A 164 -3.16 -4.41 -3.10
C GLY A 164 -3.66 -3.80 -1.80
N PRO A 165 -2.80 -3.66 -0.76
CA PRO A 165 -3.19 -3.01 0.49
C PRO A 165 -3.77 -1.61 0.30
N ILE A 166 -3.14 -0.77 -0.54
CA ILE A 166 -3.65 0.59 -0.81
C ILE A 166 -5.03 0.54 -1.44
N ARG A 167 -5.24 -0.29 -2.46
CA ARG A 167 -6.54 -0.43 -3.14
C ARG A 167 -7.63 -0.93 -2.21
N LEU A 168 -7.30 -1.86 -1.29
CA LEU A 168 -8.27 -2.32 -0.30
C LEU A 168 -8.70 -1.20 0.64
N VAL A 169 -7.75 -0.40 1.14
CA VAL A 169 -8.06 0.75 2.00
C VAL A 169 -8.87 1.78 1.24
N LEU A 170 -8.46 2.15 0.02
CA LEU A 170 -9.16 3.13 -0.80
C LEU A 170 -10.58 2.68 -1.18
N SER A 171 -10.80 1.38 -1.44
CA SER A 171 -12.13 0.84 -1.69
C SER A 171 -13.08 1.13 -0.53
N ARG A 172 -12.62 0.94 0.71
CA ARG A 172 -13.44 1.20 1.92
C ARG A 172 -13.64 2.69 2.15
N VAL A 173 -12.58 3.51 2.14
CA VAL A 173 -12.68 4.93 2.50
C VAL A 173 -13.37 5.78 1.44
N LEU A 174 -13.40 5.33 0.18
CA LEU A 174 -14.08 6.00 -0.93
C LEU A 174 -15.48 5.42 -1.20
N ASP A 175 -15.88 4.38 -0.46
CA ASP A 175 -17.13 3.62 -0.69
C ASP A 175 -17.27 3.17 -2.17
N ARG A 176 -16.19 2.62 -2.74
CA ARG A 176 -16.13 2.17 -4.13
C ARG A 176 -15.75 0.69 -4.19
N PRO A 177 -16.39 -0.11 -5.06
CA PRO A 177 -16.12 -1.54 -5.15
C PRO A 177 -14.70 -1.83 -5.69
N LEU A 178 -14.09 -2.94 -5.24
CA LEU A 178 -12.78 -3.39 -5.70
C LEU A 178 -12.73 -3.74 -7.20
N THR A 179 -13.86 -3.93 -7.86
CA THR A 179 -13.93 -4.03 -9.32
C THR A 179 -13.44 -2.76 -10.01
N GLU A 180 -13.50 -1.61 -9.33
CA GLU A 180 -12.99 -0.32 -9.81
C GLU A 180 -11.53 -0.03 -9.38
N ARG A 181 -10.84 -0.98 -8.74
CA ARG A 181 -9.51 -0.82 -8.14
C ARG A 181 -8.43 -0.23 -9.05
N HIS A 182 -8.56 -0.40 -10.37
CA HIS A 182 -7.63 0.15 -11.35
C HIS A 182 -7.75 1.68 -11.49
N ALA A 183 -8.93 2.24 -11.15
CA ALA A 183 -9.19 3.67 -11.18
C ALA A 183 -8.77 4.41 -9.90
N PHE A 184 -8.21 3.73 -8.90
CA PHE A 184 -7.77 4.37 -7.65
C PHE A 184 -6.41 5.08 -7.74
N GLY A 185 -5.71 5.00 -8.87
CA GLY A 185 -4.47 5.74 -9.09
C GLY A 185 -3.27 5.27 -8.26
N ALA A 186 -3.30 4.04 -7.73
CA ALA A 186 -2.24 3.50 -6.91
C ALA A 186 -1.00 3.08 -7.73
N GLU A 187 -0.34 4.05 -8.38
CA GLU A 187 0.88 3.87 -9.18
C GLU A 187 2.13 3.77 -8.29
N ASN A 188 3.27 3.26 -8.82
CA ASN A 188 4.51 3.21 -8.06
C ASN A 188 4.95 4.61 -7.59
N GLY A 189 5.27 4.75 -6.32
CA GLY A 189 5.62 6.04 -5.73
C GLY A 189 4.41 6.96 -5.49
N SER A 190 3.17 6.48 -5.53
CA SER A 190 2.00 7.27 -5.15
C SER A 190 1.86 7.40 -3.64
N LEU A 191 1.26 8.50 -3.21
CA LEU A 191 0.96 8.84 -1.82
C LEU A 191 -0.55 9.09 -1.67
N PHE A 192 -1.16 8.50 -0.64
CA PHE A 192 -2.56 8.73 -0.27
C PHE A 192 -2.64 9.02 1.22
N ALA A 193 -3.52 9.95 1.60
CA ALA A 193 -3.79 10.22 3.01
C ALA A 193 -5.17 9.68 3.38
N VAL A 194 -5.22 8.92 4.47
CA VAL A 194 -6.45 8.46 5.10
C VAL A 194 -6.38 8.75 6.59
N GLU A 195 -7.53 8.91 7.20
CA GLU A 195 -7.64 9.21 8.63
C GLU A 195 -8.64 8.25 9.27
N GLU A 196 -8.30 7.81 10.46
CA GLU A 196 -9.21 7.06 11.31
C GLU A 196 -9.56 7.92 12.52
N SER A 197 -10.85 8.05 12.82
CA SER A 197 -11.38 8.72 14.00
C SER A 197 -12.63 7.98 14.49
N SER A 198 -12.66 7.60 15.76
CA SER A 198 -13.79 6.95 16.40
C SER A 198 -14.29 5.68 15.69
N GLY A 199 -13.38 4.91 15.08
CA GLY A 199 -13.69 3.67 14.34
C GLY A 199 -14.08 3.90 12.88
N GLU A 200 -14.16 5.13 12.42
CA GLU A 200 -14.48 5.47 11.03
C GLU A 200 -13.22 5.87 10.25
N TRP A 201 -13.15 5.38 9.01
CA TRP A 201 -12.05 5.65 8.09
C TRP A 201 -12.50 6.56 6.96
N GLY A 202 -11.76 7.63 6.70
CA GLY A 202 -12.04 8.59 5.64
C GLY A 202 -10.80 8.94 4.82
N ALA A 203 -11.02 9.37 3.56
CA ALA A 203 -9.97 9.93 2.73
C ALA A 203 -9.69 11.39 3.13
N VAL A 204 -8.42 11.78 3.14
CA VAL A 204 -7.99 13.17 3.39
C VAL A 204 -7.36 13.70 2.10
N THR A 205 -7.69 14.94 1.74
CA THR A 205 -7.03 15.59 0.60
C THR A 205 -5.57 15.85 0.94
N THR A 206 -4.66 15.37 0.09
CA THR A 206 -3.20 15.56 0.20
C THR A 206 -2.75 16.86 -0.44
#